data_88006a293a92275e013ec711f54898dc
#
_entry.id   88006a293a92275e013ec711f54898dc
#
_cell.length_a   1.000
_cell.length_b   1.000
_cell.length_c   1.000
_cell.angle_alpha   90.00
_cell.angle_beta   90.00
_cell.angle_gamma   90.00
#
_symmetry.space_group_name_H-M   'P 1'
#
loop_
_entity.id
_entity.type
_entity.pdbx_description
1 polymer ?
#
loop_
_entity_poly.entity_id
_entity_poly.type
_entity_poly.pdbx_seq_one_letter_code
_entity_poly.pdbx_strand_id
1 'polypeptide(L)'
;LADAYVQDFIKANSVSDEMLKTEYERIKGTIGNEYRARHILVKTDAEARDIIAKLQKDPASCAKLAQEKSSDTASKAKGGDLGWFDPRRMAPEFGAAVKALEKGKISEEPVVTSFGYHVILLEDSRPIEPPPLEGIKTGLTQKIQQQNLMKHLDDLKSKAKIEMSKGPEAETKKPETDQA
;
A
#
# COMPACT_ATOMS: atom_id res chain seq x y z
N LEU A 1 -27.95 -17.17 17.82
CA LEU A 1 -27.15 -17.32 19.05
C LEU A 1 -25.75 -16.75 18.91
N ALA A 2 -25.06 -16.95 17.77
CA ALA A 2 -23.76 -16.36 17.51
C ALA A 2 -23.83 -14.82 17.36
N ASP A 3 -24.90 -14.29 16.81
CA ASP A 3 -25.10 -12.85 16.63
C ASP A 3 -25.23 -12.11 17.95
N ALA A 4 -25.90 -12.68 18.95
CA ALA A 4 -26.03 -12.10 20.27
C ALA A 4 -24.67 -12.00 20.99
N TYR A 5 -23.82 -13.01 20.85
CA TYR A 5 -22.47 -13.00 21.38
C TYR A 5 -21.58 -11.93 20.73
N VAL A 6 -21.66 -11.82 19.42
CA VAL A 6 -20.92 -10.79 18.66
C VAL A 6 -21.36 -9.39 19.09
N GLN A 7 -22.66 -9.14 19.23
CA GLN A 7 -23.19 -7.86 19.68
C GLN A 7 -22.76 -7.53 21.10
N ASP A 8 -22.79 -8.49 22.03
CA ASP A 8 -22.32 -8.32 23.39
C ASP A 8 -20.82 -8.04 23.43
N PHE A 9 -20.04 -8.71 22.62
CA PHE A 9 -18.60 -8.46 22.47
C PHE A 9 -18.33 -7.03 21.99
N ILE A 10 -19.05 -6.57 20.98
CA ILE A 10 -18.90 -5.22 20.44
C ILE A 10 -19.27 -4.17 21.49
N LYS A 11 -20.32 -4.39 22.28
CA LYS A 11 -20.72 -3.49 23.37
C LYS A 11 -19.67 -3.46 24.50
N ALA A 12 -19.13 -4.61 24.87
CA ALA A 12 -18.11 -4.72 25.90
C ALA A 12 -16.76 -4.12 25.48
N ASN A 13 -16.45 -4.16 24.18
CA ASN A 13 -15.22 -3.63 23.59
C ASN A 13 -15.52 -2.44 22.68
N SER A 14 -16.25 -1.46 23.17
CA SER A 14 -16.54 -0.24 22.45
C SER A 14 -15.25 0.49 22.07
N VAL A 15 -15.22 1.00 20.84
CA VAL A 15 -14.08 1.73 20.32
C VAL A 15 -14.08 3.14 20.92
N SER A 16 -13.02 3.48 21.66
CA SER A 16 -12.83 4.81 22.24
C SER A 16 -12.28 5.80 21.21
N ASP A 17 -12.45 7.09 21.47
CA ASP A 17 -11.89 8.16 20.63
C ASP A 17 -10.37 8.08 20.54
N GLU A 18 -9.70 7.65 21.61
CA GLU A 18 -8.25 7.40 21.59
C GLU A 18 -7.86 6.29 20.61
N MET A 19 -8.60 5.20 20.59
CA MET A 19 -8.37 4.10 19.63
C MET A 19 -8.56 4.56 18.19
N LEU A 20 -9.58 5.35 17.94
CA LEU A 20 -9.84 5.97 16.64
C LEU A 20 -8.70 6.89 16.22
N LYS A 21 -8.22 7.74 17.09
CA LYS A 21 -7.07 8.60 16.85
C LYS A 21 -5.82 7.83 16.55
N THR A 22 -5.52 6.82 17.35
CA THR A 22 -4.34 5.98 17.17
C THR A 22 -4.36 5.26 15.82
N GLU A 23 -5.50 4.68 15.45
CA GLU A 23 -5.65 4.02 14.15
C GLU A 23 -5.58 5.01 12.99
N TYR A 24 -6.15 6.19 13.15
CA TYR A 24 -6.05 7.25 12.15
C TYR A 24 -4.60 7.70 11.91
N GLU A 25 -3.83 7.91 12.97
CA GLU A 25 -2.40 8.25 12.86
C GLU A 25 -1.60 7.11 12.24
N ARG A 26 -1.93 5.86 12.57
CA ARG A 26 -1.32 4.68 11.94
C ARG A 26 -1.59 4.64 10.44
N ILE A 27 -2.83 4.85 10.03
CA ILE A 27 -3.22 4.92 8.61
C ILE A 27 -2.49 6.05 7.91
N LYS A 28 -2.43 7.21 8.53
CA LYS A 28 -1.73 8.39 8.02
C LYS A 28 -0.24 8.10 7.75
N GLY A 29 0.41 7.36 8.63
CA GLY A 29 1.80 6.93 8.46
C GLY A 29 1.99 5.86 7.38
N THR A 30 0.98 5.04 7.09
CA THR A 30 1.06 3.94 6.10
C THR A 30 0.62 4.35 4.70
N ILE A 31 -0.17 5.40 4.55
CA ILE A 31 -0.67 5.87 3.25
C ILE A 31 0.49 6.31 2.33
N GLY A 32 1.54 6.87 2.88
CA GLY A 32 2.71 7.29 2.11
C GLY A 32 2.58 8.69 1.54
N ASN A 33 3.26 8.92 0.43
CA ASN A 33 3.32 10.23 -0.21
C ASN A 33 2.75 10.18 -1.62
N GLU A 34 2.15 11.28 -2.04
CA GLU A 34 1.88 11.59 -3.44
C GLU A 34 3.10 12.29 -4.04
N TYR A 35 3.34 12.04 -5.30
CA TYR A 35 4.43 12.65 -6.03
C TYR A 35 3.90 13.39 -7.26
N ARG A 36 4.54 14.50 -7.57
CA ARG A 36 4.34 15.19 -8.82
C ARG A 36 5.61 15.06 -9.64
N ALA A 37 5.49 14.39 -10.77
CA ALA A 37 6.62 14.10 -11.64
C ALA A 37 6.28 14.34 -13.10
N ARG A 38 7.32 14.54 -13.89
CA ARG A 38 7.26 14.51 -15.35
C ARG A 38 7.99 13.26 -15.82
N HIS A 39 7.49 12.66 -16.88
CA HIS A 39 8.19 11.57 -17.51
C HIS A 39 8.24 11.72 -19.02
N ILE A 40 9.22 11.06 -19.60
CA ILE A 40 9.38 10.95 -21.04
C ILE A 40 9.50 9.46 -21.35
N LEU A 41 8.56 8.93 -22.14
CA LEU A 41 8.57 7.54 -22.56
C LEU A 41 9.20 7.43 -23.93
N VAL A 42 10.25 6.61 -24.04
CA VAL A 42 10.92 6.31 -25.30
C VAL A 42 11.07 4.81 -25.49
N LYS A 43 11.35 4.38 -26.70
CA LYS A 43 11.40 2.97 -27.05
C LYS A 43 12.76 2.32 -26.85
N THR A 44 13.83 3.11 -26.78
CA THR A 44 15.21 2.61 -26.68
C THR A 44 15.95 3.20 -25.49
N ASP A 45 16.86 2.40 -24.92
CA ASP A 45 17.73 2.83 -23.82
C ASP A 45 18.64 4.00 -24.23
N ALA A 46 19.17 3.97 -25.45
CA ALA A 46 20.02 5.03 -25.97
C ALA A 46 19.32 6.40 -26.03
N GLU A 47 18.06 6.43 -26.47
CA GLU A 47 17.25 7.65 -26.49
C GLU A 47 16.99 8.16 -25.08
N ALA A 48 16.67 7.27 -24.13
CA ALA A 48 16.44 7.63 -22.75
C ALA A 48 17.71 8.23 -22.10
N ARG A 49 18.87 7.64 -22.31
CA ARG A 49 20.15 8.15 -21.80
C ARG A 49 20.53 9.49 -22.41
N ASP A 50 20.28 9.70 -23.70
CA ASP A 50 20.48 10.99 -24.36
C ASP A 50 19.60 12.09 -23.74
N ILE A 51 18.34 11.77 -23.47
CA ILE A 51 17.41 12.68 -22.81
C ILE A 51 17.88 13.00 -21.38
N ILE A 52 18.30 11.99 -20.62
CA ILE A 52 18.85 12.19 -19.27
C ILE A 52 20.04 13.14 -19.29
N ALA A 53 20.98 12.95 -20.21
CA ALA A 53 22.13 13.81 -20.35
C ALA A 53 21.76 15.26 -20.69
N LYS A 54 20.75 15.44 -21.52
CA LYS A 54 20.22 16.78 -21.86
C LYS A 54 19.55 17.44 -20.68
N LEU A 55 18.75 16.68 -19.92
CA LEU A 55 18.05 17.17 -18.74
C LEU A 55 18.99 17.50 -17.58
N GLN A 56 20.10 16.80 -17.46
CA GLN A 56 21.13 17.12 -16.46
C GLN A 56 21.79 18.48 -16.73
N LYS A 57 21.89 18.85 -18.00
CA LYS A 57 22.40 20.16 -18.42
C LYS A 57 21.36 21.26 -18.29
N ASP A 58 20.12 20.95 -18.66
CA ASP A 58 19.00 21.90 -18.66
C ASP A 58 17.70 21.20 -18.24
N PRO A 59 17.41 21.16 -16.93
CA PRO A 59 16.16 20.55 -16.42
C PRO A 59 14.89 21.24 -16.94
N ALA A 60 14.97 22.50 -17.31
CA ALA A 60 13.83 23.26 -17.84
C ALA A 60 13.37 22.77 -19.22
N SER A 61 14.23 22.07 -19.95
CA SER A 61 13.89 21.50 -21.26
C SER A 61 13.03 20.24 -21.22
N CYS A 62 12.73 19.71 -20.02
CA CYS A 62 11.96 18.49 -19.84
C CYS A 62 10.61 18.53 -20.55
N ALA A 63 9.86 19.59 -20.40
CA ALA A 63 8.56 19.76 -21.04
C ALA A 63 8.66 19.71 -22.58
N LYS A 64 9.66 20.41 -23.14
CA LYS A 64 9.91 20.44 -24.57
C LYS A 64 10.33 19.07 -25.12
N LEU A 65 11.26 18.41 -24.43
CA LEU A 65 11.71 17.06 -24.82
C LEU A 65 10.58 16.04 -24.73
N ALA A 66 9.72 16.14 -23.72
CA ALA A 66 8.54 15.29 -23.62
C ALA A 66 7.58 15.49 -24.80
N GLN A 67 7.32 16.73 -25.19
CA GLN A 67 6.48 17.04 -26.35
C GLN A 67 7.06 16.55 -27.67
N GLU A 68 8.38 16.60 -27.81
CA GLU A 68 9.06 16.19 -29.04
C GLU A 68 9.28 14.68 -29.11
N LYS A 69 9.68 14.05 -28.03
CA LYS A 69 10.21 12.68 -28.02
C LYS A 69 9.39 11.64 -27.26
N SER A 70 8.49 12.05 -26.39
CA SER A 70 7.70 11.09 -25.62
C SER A 70 6.73 10.30 -26.51
N SER A 71 6.70 8.98 -26.31
CA SER A 71 5.71 8.10 -26.92
C SER A 71 4.39 8.05 -26.15
N ASP A 72 4.37 8.56 -24.91
CA ASP A 72 3.16 8.64 -24.12
C ASP A 72 2.29 9.82 -24.53
N THR A 73 1.26 9.54 -25.33
CA THR A 73 0.35 10.55 -25.86
C THR A 73 -0.48 11.25 -24.80
N ALA A 74 -0.72 10.58 -23.66
CA ALA A 74 -1.52 11.13 -22.57
C ALA A 74 -0.81 12.29 -21.85
N SER A 75 0.49 12.17 -21.59
CA SER A 75 1.29 13.21 -20.92
C SER A 75 2.07 14.09 -21.88
N LYS A 76 2.31 13.63 -23.10
CA LYS A 76 3.08 14.36 -24.12
C LYS A 76 2.58 15.80 -24.34
N ALA A 77 1.28 15.98 -24.49
CA ALA A 77 0.66 17.29 -24.71
C ALA A 77 0.85 18.23 -23.51
N LYS A 78 1.05 17.67 -22.31
CA LYS A 78 1.29 18.40 -21.07
C LYS A 78 2.77 18.55 -20.73
N GLY A 79 3.65 18.23 -21.66
CA GLY A 79 5.10 18.27 -21.43
C GLY A 79 5.59 17.17 -20.48
N GLY A 80 4.92 16.03 -20.48
CA GLY A 80 5.24 14.89 -19.62
C GLY A 80 4.69 14.98 -18.19
N ASP A 81 3.96 16.03 -17.86
CA ASP A 81 3.40 16.23 -16.52
C ASP A 81 2.33 15.18 -16.20
N LEU A 82 2.57 14.40 -15.15
CA LEU A 82 1.64 13.40 -14.65
C LEU A 82 0.69 13.95 -13.57
N GLY A 83 0.92 15.16 -13.10
CA GLY A 83 0.21 15.71 -11.95
C GLY A 83 0.57 14.98 -10.65
N TRP A 84 -0.26 15.16 -9.64
CA TRP A 84 -0.13 14.42 -8.39
C TRP A 84 -0.62 12.99 -8.55
N PHE A 85 0.19 12.03 -8.17
CA PHE A 85 -0.15 10.60 -8.27
C PHE A 85 0.40 9.81 -7.09
N ASP A 86 -0.27 8.70 -6.82
CA ASP A 86 0.18 7.71 -5.84
C ASP A 86 1.08 6.69 -6.57
N PRO A 87 2.34 6.52 -6.17
CA PRO A 87 3.27 5.60 -6.83
C PRO A 87 2.81 4.13 -6.80
N ARG A 88 1.90 3.79 -5.89
CA ARG A 88 1.32 2.43 -5.81
C ARG A 88 0.39 2.11 -6.99
N ARG A 89 -0.12 3.15 -7.66
CA ARG A 89 -1.00 3.00 -8.84
C ARG A 89 -0.22 2.93 -10.15
N MET A 90 1.07 3.19 -10.10
CA MET A 90 1.96 3.12 -11.26
C MET A 90 2.63 1.74 -11.36
N ALA A 91 3.34 1.49 -12.47
CA ALA A 91 4.16 0.29 -12.59
C ALA A 91 5.15 0.22 -11.41
N PRO A 92 5.42 -0.99 -10.85
CA PRO A 92 6.30 -1.12 -9.68
C PRO A 92 7.67 -0.48 -9.86
N GLU A 93 8.25 -0.63 -11.04
CA GLU A 93 9.55 -0.05 -11.41
C GLU A 93 9.51 1.49 -11.41
N PHE A 94 8.43 2.04 -11.94
CA PHE A 94 8.21 3.48 -11.97
C PHE A 94 8.03 4.04 -10.56
N GLY A 95 7.17 3.42 -9.77
CA GLY A 95 6.92 3.80 -8.38
C GLY A 95 8.18 3.75 -7.51
N ALA A 96 8.99 2.70 -7.67
CA ALA A 96 10.26 2.56 -6.96
C ALA A 96 11.25 3.66 -7.33
N ALA A 97 11.35 3.99 -8.62
CA ALA A 97 12.23 5.05 -9.10
C ALA A 97 11.81 6.43 -8.55
N VAL A 98 10.52 6.74 -8.58
CA VAL A 98 9.99 8.00 -8.05
C VAL A 98 10.26 8.14 -6.54
N LYS A 99 10.10 7.07 -5.77
CA LYS A 99 10.39 7.08 -4.33
C LYS A 99 11.87 7.27 -4.02
N ALA A 100 12.75 6.79 -4.89
CA ALA A 100 14.19 6.93 -4.74
C ALA A 100 14.71 8.32 -5.14
N LEU A 101 13.94 9.07 -5.93
CA LEU A 101 14.32 10.41 -6.38
C LEU A 101 14.05 11.45 -5.32
N GLU A 102 14.95 12.41 -5.24
CA GLU A 102 14.77 13.64 -4.47
C GLU A 102 14.06 14.72 -5.31
N LYS A 103 13.42 15.66 -4.62
CA LYS A 103 12.76 16.79 -5.26
C LYS A 103 13.72 17.56 -6.18
N GLY A 104 13.30 17.77 -7.42
CA GLY A 104 14.07 18.45 -8.44
C GLY A 104 15.14 17.61 -9.13
N LYS A 105 15.22 16.34 -8.80
CA LYS A 105 16.18 15.40 -9.40
C LYS A 105 15.58 14.60 -10.53
N ILE A 106 16.45 14.19 -11.45
CA ILE A 106 16.12 13.37 -12.61
C ILE A 106 16.65 11.96 -12.36
N SER A 107 15.97 10.94 -12.86
CA SER A 107 16.48 9.57 -12.81
C SER A 107 17.85 9.49 -13.49
N GLU A 108 18.83 8.92 -12.82
CA GLU A 108 20.19 8.77 -13.34
C GLU A 108 20.27 7.72 -14.47
N GLU A 109 19.36 6.77 -14.41
CA GLU A 109 19.24 5.70 -15.39
C GLU A 109 17.82 5.59 -15.92
N PRO A 110 17.63 5.09 -17.14
CA PRO A 110 16.30 4.83 -17.68
C PRO A 110 15.56 3.79 -16.85
N VAL A 111 14.29 4.07 -16.56
CA VAL A 111 13.42 3.13 -15.85
C VAL A 111 12.71 2.25 -16.88
N VAL A 112 12.96 0.95 -16.80
CA VAL A 112 12.38 -0.04 -17.72
C VAL A 112 11.04 -0.50 -17.22
N THR A 113 10.02 -0.36 -18.05
CA THR A 113 8.69 -0.92 -17.80
C THR A 113 8.21 -1.69 -19.03
N SER A 114 7.04 -2.32 -18.93
CA SER A 114 6.41 -2.99 -20.07
C SER A 114 6.09 -2.06 -21.25
N PHE A 115 6.03 -0.76 -21.01
CA PHE A 115 5.75 0.26 -22.05
C PHE A 115 7.00 0.76 -22.77
N GLY A 116 8.18 0.57 -22.17
CA GLY A 116 9.46 1.04 -22.70
C GLY A 116 10.34 1.65 -21.62
N TYR A 117 11.14 2.62 -22.02
CA TYR A 117 12.09 3.30 -21.14
C TYR A 117 11.54 4.65 -20.71
N HIS A 118 11.49 4.89 -19.41
CA HIS A 118 11.03 6.15 -18.85
C HIS A 118 12.20 6.98 -18.32
N VAL A 119 12.16 8.25 -18.62
CA VAL A 119 12.98 9.27 -17.96
C VAL A 119 12.07 10.04 -17.03
N ILE A 120 12.41 10.08 -15.75
CA ILE A 120 11.55 10.65 -14.70
C ILE A 120 12.23 11.85 -14.07
N LEU A 121 11.50 12.95 -13.98
CA LEU A 121 11.88 14.15 -13.24
C LEU A 121 10.89 14.32 -12.08
N LEU A 122 11.36 14.25 -10.85
CA LEU A 122 10.52 14.50 -9.68
C LEU A 122 10.43 16.02 -9.42
N GLU A 123 9.24 16.57 -9.56
CA GLU A 123 9.01 17.99 -9.32
C GLU A 123 8.72 18.30 -7.85
N ASP A 124 7.87 17.49 -7.23
CA ASP A 124 7.46 17.68 -5.85
C ASP A 124 6.97 16.39 -5.20
N SER A 125 6.88 16.39 -3.89
CA SER A 125 6.28 15.31 -3.11
C SER A 125 5.56 15.88 -1.90
N ARG A 126 4.46 15.25 -1.51
CA ARG A 126 3.72 15.61 -0.31
C ARG A 126 3.13 14.37 0.35
N PRO A 127 2.94 14.39 1.67
CA PRO A 127 2.22 13.30 2.34
C PRO A 127 0.76 13.29 1.87
N ILE A 128 0.22 12.09 1.66
CA ILE A 128 -1.20 11.92 1.36
C ILE A 128 -1.97 12.20 2.65
N GLU A 129 -2.85 13.19 2.61
CA GLU A 129 -3.74 13.44 3.71
C GLU A 129 -4.98 12.55 3.60
N PRO A 130 -5.22 11.67 4.58
CA PRO A 130 -6.46 10.91 4.61
C PRO A 130 -7.65 11.86 4.84
N PRO A 131 -8.87 11.45 4.49
CA PRO A 131 -10.05 12.22 4.82
C PRO A 131 -10.08 12.55 6.32
N PRO A 132 -10.73 13.65 6.72
CA PRO A 132 -10.79 14.02 8.13
C PRO A 132 -11.40 12.89 8.97
N LEU A 133 -10.91 12.71 10.19
CA LEU A 133 -11.32 11.63 11.07
C LEU A 133 -12.85 11.55 11.22
N GLU A 134 -13.52 12.67 11.31
CA GLU A 134 -14.98 12.74 11.42
C GLU A 134 -15.70 12.13 10.23
N GLY A 135 -15.17 12.32 9.01
CA GLY A 135 -15.73 11.76 7.79
C GLY A 135 -15.58 10.24 7.65
N ILE A 136 -14.58 9.67 8.30
CA ILE A 136 -14.30 8.23 8.25
C ILE A 136 -14.52 7.51 9.58
N LYS A 137 -14.97 8.22 10.59
CA LYS A 137 -15.15 7.70 11.96
C LYS A 137 -15.98 6.42 11.99
N THR A 138 -17.10 6.38 11.30
CA THR A 138 -17.99 5.21 11.24
C THR A 138 -17.30 4.01 10.61
N GLY A 139 -16.69 4.18 9.44
CA GLY A 139 -15.96 3.12 8.76
C GLY A 139 -14.75 2.63 9.54
N LEU A 140 -14.03 3.54 10.18
CA LEU A 140 -12.87 3.23 11.01
C LEU A 140 -13.29 2.47 12.28
N THR A 141 -14.38 2.88 12.91
CA THR A 141 -14.98 2.15 14.06
C THR A 141 -15.32 0.72 13.68
N GLN A 142 -16.00 0.52 12.57
CA GLN A 142 -16.36 -0.81 12.07
C GLN A 142 -15.11 -1.65 11.79
N LYS A 143 -14.08 -1.06 11.21
CA LYS A 143 -12.82 -1.75 10.93
C LYS A 143 -12.13 -2.22 12.22
N ILE A 144 -12.05 -1.36 13.22
CA ILE A 144 -11.44 -1.71 14.52
C ILE A 144 -12.27 -2.80 15.23
N GLN A 145 -13.58 -2.68 15.22
CA GLN A 145 -14.47 -3.71 15.78
C GLN A 145 -14.29 -5.06 15.11
N GLN A 146 -14.19 -5.08 13.79
CA GLN A 146 -13.93 -6.30 13.01
C GLN A 146 -12.57 -6.91 13.34
N GLN A 147 -11.53 -6.10 13.45
CA GLN A 147 -10.20 -6.56 13.81
C GLN A 147 -10.17 -7.14 15.23
N ASN A 148 -10.82 -6.48 16.17
CA ASN A 148 -10.92 -6.96 17.55
C ASN A 148 -11.69 -8.29 17.63
N LEU A 149 -12.78 -8.40 16.89
CA LEU A 149 -13.57 -9.63 16.81
C LEU A 149 -12.75 -10.78 16.20
N MET A 150 -12.06 -10.55 15.10
CA MET A 150 -11.22 -11.57 14.45
C MET A 150 -10.10 -12.03 15.38
N LYS A 151 -9.46 -11.10 16.07
CA LYS A 151 -8.40 -11.38 17.04
C LYS A 151 -8.92 -12.22 18.21
N HIS A 152 -10.11 -11.89 18.70
CA HIS A 152 -10.77 -12.65 19.77
C HIS A 152 -11.13 -14.07 19.31
N LEU A 153 -11.65 -14.23 18.11
CA LEU A 153 -11.95 -15.54 17.52
C LEU A 153 -10.70 -16.39 17.32
N ASP A 154 -9.61 -15.81 16.90
CA ASP A 154 -8.32 -16.50 16.79
C ASP A 154 -7.79 -16.96 18.14
N ASP A 155 -7.91 -16.13 19.16
CA ASP A 155 -7.54 -16.50 20.55
C ASP A 155 -8.39 -17.67 21.04
N LEU A 156 -9.70 -17.67 20.79
CA LEU A 156 -10.59 -18.76 21.14
C LEU A 156 -10.24 -20.06 20.41
N LYS A 157 -9.92 -19.98 19.12
CA LYS A 157 -9.48 -21.13 18.33
C LYS A 157 -8.18 -21.72 18.83
N SER A 158 -7.23 -20.88 19.22
CA SER A 158 -5.96 -21.30 19.80
C SER A 158 -6.16 -22.02 21.13
N LYS A 159 -7.03 -21.49 22.00
CA LYS A 159 -7.40 -22.14 23.27
C LYS A 159 -8.12 -23.47 23.05
N ALA A 160 -9.06 -23.52 22.12
CA ALA A 160 -9.79 -24.76 21.78
C ALA A 160 -8.85 -25.84 21.23
N LYS A 161 -7.88 -25.50 20.43
CA LYS A 161 -6.82 -26.42 19.96
C LYS A 161 -5.98 -26.98 21.11
N ILE A 162 -5.60 -26.13 22.05
CA ILE A 162 -4.81 -26.56 23.22
C ILE A 162 -5.64 -27.49 24.10
N GLU A 163 -6.90 -27.21 24.33
CA GLU A 163 -7.82 -28.07 25.09
C GLU A 163 -8.07 -29.41 24.40
N MET A 164 -8.22 -29.42 23.06
CA MET A 164 -8.36 -30.65 22.29
C MET A 164 -7.11 -31.52 22.29
N SER A 165 -5.92 -30.92 22.33
CA SER A 165 -4.67 -31.66 22.42
C SER A 165 -4.39 -32.20 23.83
N LYS A 166 -5.06 -31.68 24.84
CA LYS A 166 -5.05 -32.14 26.23
C LYS A 166 -6.27 -33.00 26.60
N GLY A 167 -7.07 -33.38 25.60
CA GLY A 167 -8.20 -34.29 25.82
C GLY A 167 -7.77 -35.56 26.51
N PRO A 168 -8.65 -36.16 27.35
CA PRO A 168 -8.29 -37.36 28.07
C PRO A 168 -7.85 -38.43 27.07
N GLU A 169 -6.66 -38.97 27.31
CA GLU A 169 -6.29 -40.21 26.67
C GLU A 169 -7.42 -41.19 26.90
N ALA A 170 -8.01 -41.63 25.84
CA ALA A 170 -9.01 -42.70 25.91
C ALA A 170 -8.28 -43.88 26.58
N GLU A 171 -8.59 -44.10 27.84
CA GLU A 171 -8.23 -45.36 28.48
C GLU A 171 -8.82 -46.48 27.60
N THR A 172 -7.95 -47.07 26.83
CA THR A 172 -8.28 -48.35 26.18
C THR A 172 -8.37 -49.36 27.33
N LYS A 173 -9.55 -49.53 27.85
CA LYS A 173 -9.89 -50.74 28.61
C LYS A 173 -9.61 -51.93 27.70
N LYS A 174 -8.50 -52.60 28.01
CA LYS A 174 -8.29 -53.94 27.51
C LYS A 174 -9.51 -54.81 27.89
N PRO A 175 -10.12 -55.49 26.96
CA PRO A 175 -11.08 -56.50 27.34
C PRO A 175 -10.30 -57.59 28.11
N GLU A 176 -10.62 -57.74 29.34
CA GLU A 176 -10.26 -58.92 30.13
C GLU A 176 -10.88 -60.13 29.42
N THR A 177 -10.05 -60.94 28.80
CA THR A 177 -10.46 -62.27 28.37
C THR A 177 -10.56 -63.11 29.60
N ASP A 178 -11.76 -63.27 30.07
CA ASP A 178 -12.09 -64.32 31.01
C ASP A 178 -11.96 -65.66 30.28
N GLN A 179 -10.95 -66.42 30.64
CA GLN A 179 -10.85 -67.83 30.31
C GLN A 179 -11.26 -68.61 31.55
N ALA A 180 -12.43 -69.17 31.45
CA ALA A 180 -12.81 -70.28 32.28
C ALA A 180 -12.09 -71.55 31.88
#